data_6127cfcf9801e6788041af53318a1a2e
#
_entry.id   6127cfcf9801e6788041af53318a1a2e
#
_cell.length_a   1.000
_cell.length_b   1.000
_cell.length_c   1.000
_cell.angle_alpha   90.00
_cell.angle_beta   90.00
_cell.angle_gamma   90.00
#
_symmetry.space_group_name_H-M   'P 1'
#
loop_
_entity.id
_entity.type
_entity.pdbx_description
1 polymer ?
#
loop_
_entity_poly.entity_id
_entity_poly.type
_entity_poly.pdbx_seq_one_letter_code
_entity_poly.pdbx_strand_id
1 'polypeptide(L)'
;MLTNLYFVRHAHSTYTPDELGRPLSLKGSRDAEVSNRILENENIDFIISSPYKRAIQTVEGIATFIGKEVAIEDGFKERTLSLEPVKDFNLAITKVWEEPSFSWPGGESNTVAQKRGIKAVEKIVNTHEGKNIVIGTHGNLMVLIMNYFDQKYDFEFWKNLDMPDIYKLTFEYKDLKEVNRIWKRI
;
A
#
# COMPACT_ATOMS: atom_id res chain seq x y z
N MET A 1 -23.81 2.30 -2.33
CA MET A 1 -23.16 1.18 -3.10
C MET A 1 -21.85 0.83 -2.42
N LEU A 2 -21.40 -0.44 -2.54
CA LEU A 2 -20.12 -0.87 -1.94
C LEU A 2 -18.98 -0.58 -2.92
N THR A 3 -17.93 0.09 -2.42
CA THR A 3 -16.68 0.35 -3.14
C THR A 3 -15.58 -0.51 -2.53
N ASN A 4 -14.85 -1.27 -3.34
CA ASN A 4 -13.79 -2.14 -2.85
C ASN A 4 -12.42 -1.59 -3.24
N LEU A 5 -11.54 -1.39 -2.25
CA LEU A 5 -10.16 -1.04 -2.46
C LEU A 5 -9.27 -2.26 -2.14
N TYR A 6 -8.52 -2.71 -3.13
CA TYR A 6 -7.57 -3.82 -2.99
C TYR A 6 -6.17 -3.24 -2.77
N PHE A 7 -5.80 -3.11 -1.50
CA PHE A 7 -4.46 -2.64 -1.13
C PHE A 7 -3.44 -3.73 -1.37
N VAL A 8 -2.50 -3.46 -2.25
CA VAL A 8 -1.42 -4.37 -2.64
C VAL A 8 -0.09 -3.80 -2.14
N ARG A 9 0.47 -4.41 -1.08
CA ARG A 9 1.85 -4.15 -0.71
C ARG A 9 2.75 -4.61 -1.84
N HIS A 10 3.71 -3.76 -2.26
CA HIS A 10 4.65 -4.13 -3.32
C HIS A 10 5.41 -5.41 -2.99
N ALA A 11 5.76 -6.18 -4.03
CA ALA A 11 6.59 -7.37 -3.93
C ALA A 11 8.06 -7.02 -3.63
N HIS A 12 8.87 -8.03 -3.37
CA HIS A 12 10.29 -7.85 -3.01
C HIS A 12 11.05 -7.05 -4.07
N SER A 13 11.80 -6.04 -3.65
CA SER A 13 12.57 -5.15 -4.52
C SER A 13 14.09 -5.32 -4.33
N THR A 14 14.85 -5.06 -5.40
CA THR A 14 16.30 -5.00 -5.33
C THR A 14 16.72 -3.63 -4.83
N TYR A 15 17.51 -3.60 -3.77
CA TYR A 15 17.98 -2.34 -3.20
C TYR A 15 18.76 -1.52 -4.23
N THR A 16 18.39 -0.26 -4.37
CA THR A 16 19.14 0.77 -5.07
C THR A 16 19.10 2.06 -4.25
N PRO A 17 20.09 2.97 -4.36
CA PRO A 17 20.04 4.28 -3.70
C PRO A 17 18.85 5.14 -4.17
N ASP A 18 18.39 4.95 -5.41
CA ASP A 18 17.20 5.58 -5.96
C ASP A 18 15.94 4.87 -5.43
N GLU A 19 15.36 5.41 -4.38
CA GLU A 19 14.13 4.89 -3.77
C GLU A 19 12.94 4.89 -4.73
N LEU A 20 12.80 5.94 -5.56
CA LEU A 20 11.68 6.07 -6.49
C LEU A 20 11.78 5.05 -7.63
N GLY A 21 12.98 4.91 -8.20
CA GLY A 21 13.27 4.01 -9.33
C GLY A 21 13.62 2.57 -8.94
N ARG A 22 13.66 2.23 -7.64
CA ARG A 22 13.99 0.89 -7.15
C ARG A 22 13.06 -0.17 -7.75
N PRO A 23 13.58 -1.15 -8.55
CA PRO A 23 12.77 -2.15 -9.23
C PRO A 23 12.47 -3.36 -8.35
N LEU A 24 11.50 -4.17 -8.77
CA LEU A 24 11.33 -5.51 -8.22
C LEU A 24 12.57 -6.39 -8.47
N SER A 25 12.83 -7.30 -7.56
CA SER A 25 13.78 -8.40 -7.78
C SER A 25 13.14 -9.49 -8.66
N LEU A 26 13.95 -10.45 -9.13
CA LEU A 26 13.42 -11.62 -9.85
C LEU A 26 12.37 -12.38 -9.03
N LYS A 27 12.60 -12.54 -7.72
CA LYS A 27 11.61 -13.12 -6.81
C LYS A 27 10.36 -12.25 -6.76
N GLY A 28 10.52 -10.93 -6.59
CA GLY A 28 9.40 -9.99 -6.54
C GLY A 28 8.58 -9.98 -7.81
N SER A 29 9.20 -10.09 -8.99
CA SER A 29 8.47 -10.17 -10.26
C SER A 29 7.59 -11.44 -10.34
N ARG A 30 8.09 -12.58 -9.89
CA ARG A 30 7.30 -13.84 -9.82
C ARG A 30 6.15 -13.72 -8.83
N ASP A 31 6.39 -13.14 -7.65
CA ASP A 31 5.37 -12.95 -6.63
C ASP A 31 4.31 -11.94 -7.09
N ALA A 32 4.70 -10.92 -7.88
CA ALA A 32 3.77 -9.98 -8.51
C ALA A 32 2.85 -10.67 -9.54
N GLU A 33 3.36 -11.61 -10.33
CA GLU A 33 2.53 -12.43 -11.23
C GLU A 33 1.45 -13.20 -10.45
N VAL A 34 1.81 -13.77 -9.29
CA VAL A 34 0.86 -14.46 -8.40
C VAL A 34 -0.21 -13.49 -7.90
N SER A 35 0.20 -12.29 -7.44
CA SER A 35 -0.72 -11.23 -7.00
C SER A 35 -1.72 -10.86 -8.10
N ASN A 36 -1.24 -10.69 -9.32
CA ASN A 36 -2.08 -10.32 -10.46
C ASN A 36 -3.12 -11.42 -10.78
N ARG A 37 -2.72 -12.71 -10.76
CA ARG A 37 -3.66 -13.84 -10.97
C ARG A 37 -4.74 -13.91 -9.90
N ILE A 38 -4.45 -13.56 -8.66
CA ILE A 38 -5.46 -13.47 -7.60
C ILE A 38 -6.46 -12.37 -7.95
N LEU A 39 -5.97 -11.20 -8.36
CA LEU A 39 -6.78 -10.03 -8.67
C LEU A 39 -7.63 -10.19 -9.95
N GLU A 40 -7.22 -11.03 -10.91
CA GLU A 40 -8.01 -11.34 -12.12
C GLU A 40 -9.43 -11.84 -11.81
N ASN A 41 -9.63 -12.46 -10.63
CA ASN A 41 -10.93 -12.98 -10.21
C ASN A 41 -11.80 -11.95 -9.46
N GLU A 42 -11.31 -10.73 -9.25
CA GLU A 42 -11.96 -9.72 -8.41
C GLU A 42 -12.74 -8.64 -9.20
N ASN A 43 -12.92 -8.82 -10.52
CA ASN A 43 -13.63 -7.86 -11.40
C ASN A 43 -13.14 -6.42 -11.26
N ILE A 44 -11.83 -6.20 -11.36
CA ILE A 44 -11.19 -4.90 -11.17
C ILE A 44 -11.60 -3.90 -12.25
N ASP A 45 -11.96 -2.68 -11.85
CA ASP A 45 -12.35 -1.58 -12.73
C ASP A 45 -11.18 -0.60 -13.00
N PHE A 46 -10.36 -0.33 -11.99
CA PHE A 46 -9.28 0.67 -12.04
C PHE A 46 -8.05 0.22 -11.26
N ILE A 47 -6.89 0.72 -11.70
CA ILE A 47 -5.64 0.53 -10.98
C ILE A 47 -5.02 1.89 -10.70
N ILE A 48 -4.71 2.12 -9.42
CA ILE A 48 -4.03 3.31 -8.92
C ILE A 48 -2.77 2.84 -8.18
N SER A 49 -1.68 3.56 -8.27
CA SER A 49 -0.45 3.19 -7.58
C SER A 49 0.27 4.40 -7.00
N SER A 50 1.00 4.16 -5.93
CA SER A 50 2.15 4.96 -5.55
C SER A 50 3.07 5.15 -6.75
N PRO A 51 3.77 6.31 -6.89
CA PRO A 51 4.71 6.55 -8.00
C PRO A 51 5.99 5.71 -7.93
N TYR A 52 6.23 4.97 -6.85
CA TYR A 52 7.41 4.14 -6.72
C TYR A 52 7.36 2.95 -7.67
N LYS A 53 8.45 2.77 -8.45
CA LYS A 53 8.56 1.75 -9.48
C LYS A 53 8.16 0.36 -9.01
N ARG A 54 8.61 -0.06 -7.81
CA ARG A 54 8.26 -1.37 -7.23
C ARG A 54 6.76 -1.56 -6.99
N ALA A 55 6.04 -0.49 -6.62
CA ALA A 55 4.59 -0.55 -6.43
C ALA A 55 3.86 -0.65 -7.79
N ILE A 56 4.28 0.15 -8.77
CA ILE A 56 3.74 0.10 -10.14
C ILE A 56 3.96 -1.30 -10.72
N GLN A 57 5.20 -1.81 -10.70
CA GLN A 57 5.53 -3.12 -11.25
C GLN A 57 4.76 -4.27 -10.59
N THR A 58 4.37 -4.12 -9.33
CA THR A 58 3.58 -5.15 -8.64
C THR A 58 2.17 -5.27 -9.20
N VAL A 59 1.57 -4.16 -9.68
CA VAL A 59 0.16 -4.11 -10.11
C VAL A 59 -0.02 -3.89 -11.62
N GLU A 60 1.05 -3.69 -12.39
CA GLU A 60 0.95 -3.44 -13.84
C GLU A 60 0.41 -4.65 -14.63
N GLY A 61 0.60 -5.87 -14.11
CA GLY A 61 0.07 -7.07 -14.74
C GLY A 61 -1.46 -7.09 -14.75
N ILE A 62 -2.12 -6.72 -13.66
CA ILE A 62 -3.59 -6.63 -13.63
C ILE A 62 -4.09 -5.46 -14.48
N ALA A 63 -3.34 -4.36 -14.57
CA ALA A 63 -3.67 -3.25 -15.46
C ALA A 63 -3.67 -3.70 -16.93
N THR A 64 -2.63 -4.44 -17.32
CA THR A 64 -2.53 -5.03 -18.67
C THR A 64 -3.69 -6.00 -18.94
N PHE A 65 -4.01 -6.88 -17.98
CA PHE A 65 -5.09 -7.87 -18.10
C PHE A 65 -6.45 -7.24 -18.39
N ILE A 66 -6.78 -6.13 -17.68
CA ILE A 66 -8.06 -5.43 -17.86
C ILE A 66 -8.03 -4.35 -18.96
N GLY A 67 -6.88 -4.15 -19.64
CA GLY A 67 -6.72 -3.16 -20.71
C GLY A 67 -6.79 -1.71 -20.20
N LYS A 68 -6.25 -1.43 -19.01
CA LYS A 68 -6.21 -0.10 -18.40
C LYS A 68 -4.79 0.33 -18.10
N GLU A 69 -4.59 1.63 -17.91
CA GLU A 69 -3.33 2.19 -17.43
C GLU A 69 -3.32 2.26 -15.90
N VAL A 70 -2.12 2.28 -15.31
CA VAL A 70 -1.92 2.53 -13.89
C VAL A 70 -1.93 4.03 -13.65
N ALA A 71 -2.96 4.54 -12.96
CA ALA A 71 -3.00 5.93 -12.53
C ALA A 71 -2.07 6.14 -11.31
N ILE A 72 -1.44 7.30 -11.22
CA ILE A 72 -0.52 7.62 -10.11
C ILE A 72 -1.23 8.51 -9.08
N GLU A 73 -1.09 8.14 -7.80
CA GLU A 73 -1.58 8.93 -6.67
C GLU A 73 -0.48 9.04 -5.60
N ASP A 74 0.06 10.24 -5.45
CA ASP A 74 1.13 10.55 -4.49
C ASP A 74 0.74 10.28 -3.03
N GLY A 75 -0.54 10.30 -2.73
CA GLY A 75 -1.07 9.97 -1.42
C GLY A 75 -0.72 8.55 -0.95
N PHE A 76 -0.36 7.65 -1.86
CA PHE A 76 0.03 6.26 -1.55
C PHE A 76 1.54 6.01 -1.49
N LYS A 77 2.38 7.04 -1.53
CA LYS A 77 3.82 6.93 -1.27
C LYS A 77 4.10 6.32 0.10
N GLU A 78 5.19 5.54 0.22
CA GLU A 78 5.63 5.09 1.54
C GLU A 78 5.99 6.30 2.43
N ARG A 79 5.82 6.11 3.72
CA ARG A 79 6.28 7.07 4.73
C ARG A 79 7.80 7.16 4.67
N THR A 80 8.33 8.34 4.44
CA THR A 80 9.77 8.59 4.53
C THR A 80 10.18 8.58 6.00
N LEU A 81 11.02 7.62 6.41
CA LEU A 81 11.45 7.50 7.80
C LEU A 81 12.37 8.65 8.23
N SER A 82 13.38 8.95 7.40
CA SER A 82 14.34 10.03 7.60
C SER A 82 14.96 10.43 6.27
N LEU A 83 15.57 11.63 6.21
CA LEU A 83 16.32 12.07 5.03
C LEU A 83 17.59 11.23 4.84
N GLU A 84 18.34 11.06 5.93
CA GLU A 84 19.57 10.27 5.95
C GLU A 84 19.30 8.84 6.44
N PRO A 85 20.10 7.86 6.00
CA PRO A 85 19.99 6.50 6.50
C PRO A 85 20.11 6.44 8.02
N VAL A 86 19.17 5.79 8.68
CA VAL A 86 19.20 5.58 10.13
C VAL A 86 20.21 4.48 10.49
N LYS A 87 20.92 4.65 11.60
CA LYS A 87 21.93 3.67 12.06
C LYS A 87 21.31 2.33 12.47
N ASP A 88 20.15 2.38 13.09
CA ASP A 88 19.38 1.22 13.53
C ASP A 88 17.94 1.38 13.04
N PHE A 89 17.60 0.61 12.00
CA PHE A 89 16.26 0.65 11.41
C PHE A 89 15.18 0.18 12.39
N ASN A 90 15.45 -0.87 13.17
CA ASN A 90 14.45 -1.43 14.09
C ASN A 90 14.12 -0.43 15.20
N LEU A 91 15.12 0.21 15.77
CA LEU A 91 14.93 1.26 16.77
C LEU A 91 14.17 2.44 16.16
N ALA A 92 14.57 2.88 14.97
CA ALA A 92 13.95 4.03 14.31
C ALA A 92 12.49 3.81 13.95
N ILE A 93 12.13 2.62 13.43
CA ILE A 93 10.75 2.29 13.10
C ILE A 93 9.89 2.09 14.34
N THR A 94 10.42 1.46 15.39
CA THR A 94 9.73 1.30 16.66
C THR A 94 9.35 2.66 17.26
N LYS A 95 10.31 3.60 17.28
CA LYS A 95 10.09 4.97 17.80
C LYS A 95 8.90 5.67 17.15
N VAL A 96 8.79 5.63 15.83
CA VAL A 96 7.69 6.33 15.11
C VAL A 96 6.34 5.62 15.28
N TRP A 97 6.32 4.35 15.64
CA TRP A 97 5.09 3.64 16.00
C TRP A 97 4.67 3.88 17.45
N GLU A 98 5.63 3.98 18.39
CA GLU A 98 5.37 4.33 19.79
C GLU A 98 4.96 5.79 19.97
N GLU A 99 5.54 6.69 19.15
CA GLU A 99 5.27 8.13 19.17
C GLU A 99 4.78 8.59 17.78
N PRO A 100 3.50 8.38 17.40
CA PRO A 100 3.01 8.59 16.04
C PRO A 100 3.17 10.02 15.49
N SER A 101 3.31 11.02 16.34
CA SER A 101 3.57 12.42 15.96
C SER A 101 5.05 12.73 15.78
N PHE A 102 5.95 11.85 16.23
CA PHE A 102 7.40 12.01 16.08
C PHE A 102 7.83 11.75 14.62
N SER A 103 8.82 12.50 14.15
CA SER A 103 9.52 12.25 12.90
C SER A 103 11.02 12.43 13.08
N TRP A 104 11.81 11.58 12.41
CA TRP A 104 13.24 11.80 12.28
C TRP A 104 13.51 12.99 11.35
N PRO A 105 14.71 13.64 11.41
CA PRO A 105 15.02 14.78 10.55
C PRO A 105 14.78 14.48 9.06
N GLY A 106 14.01 15.34 8.42
CA GLY A 106 13.61 15.18 7.01
C GLY A 106 12.65 14.05 6.71
N GLY A 107 12.19 13.33 7.75
CA GLY A 107 11.19 12.28 7.64
C GLY A 107 9.76 12.78 7.84
N GLU A 108 8.82 11.87 7.63
CA GLU A 108 7.38 12.07 7.83
C GLU A 108 6.94 11.28 9.07
N SER A 109 6.16 11.88 9.97
CA SER A 109 5.59 11.16 11.10
C SER A 109 4.49 10.19 10.65
N ASN A 110 4.20 9.16 11.44
CA ASN A 110 3.09 8.24 11.16
C ASN A 110 1.76 8.99 11.07
N THR A 111 1.52 9.99 11.93
CA THR A 111 0.31 10.81 11.90
C THR A 111 0.15 11.57 10.58
N VAL A 112 1.22 12.16 10.06
CA VAL A 112 1.18 12.91 8.78
C VAL A 112 0.97 11.96 7.62
N ALA A 113 1.70 10.84 7.57
CA ALA A 113 1.54 9.81 6.53
C ALA A 113 0.12 9.23 6.52
N GLN A 114 -0.44 8.91 7.69
CA GLN A 114 -1.81 8.42 7.83
C GLN A 114 -2.82 9.41 7.28
N LYS A 115 -2.75 10.69 7.67
CA LYS A 115 -3.65 11.74 7.16
C LYS A 115 -3.57 11.87 5.64
N ARG A 116 -2.37 11.82 5.07
CA ARG A 116 -2.15 11.86 3.62
C ARG A 116 -2.80 10.66 2.92
N GLY A 117 -2.59 9.45 3.44
CA GLY A 117 -3.16 8.23 2.89
C GLY A 117 -4.70 8.21 2.98
N ILE A 118 -5.27 8.63 4.12
CA ILE A 118 -6.73 8.72 4.30
C ILE A 118 -7.36 9.72 3.33
N LYS A 119 -6.74 10.89 3.12
CA LYS A 119 -7.22 11.87 2.14
C LYS A 119 -7.25 11.27 0.72
N ALA A 120 -6.27 10.46 0.34
CA ALA A 120 -6.26 9.75 -0.94
C ALA A 120 -7.38 8.71 -1.01
N VAL A 121 -7.59 7.92 0.05
CA VAL A 121 -8.70 6.95 0.14
C VAL A 121 -10.05 7.66 -0.01
N GLU A 122 -10.30 8.71 0.75
CA GLU A 122 -11.56 9.47 0.67
C GLU A 122 -11.83 10.04 -0.73
N LYS A 123 -10.81 10.56 -1.39
CA LYS A 123 -10.90 11.03 -2.77
C LYS A 123 -11.34 9.89 -3.71
N ILE A 124 -10.72 8.72 -3.58
CA ILE A 124 -10.99 7.57 -4.45
C ILE A 124 -12.38 7.00 -4.21
N VAL A 125 -12.79 6.77 -2.97
CA VAL A 125 -14.12 6.22 -2.69
C VAL A 125 -15.24 7.18 -3.12
N ASN A 126 -15.01 8.49 -3.06
CA ASN A 126 -15.97 9.49 -3.54
C ASN A 126 -16.04 9.55 -5.07
N THR A 127 -14.90 9.38 -5.78
CA THR A 127 -14.85 9.50 -7.24
C THR A 127 -15.21 8.22 -7.97
N HIS A 128 -15.07 7.07 -7.31
CA HIS A 128 -15.23 5.74 -7.90
C HIS A 128 -16.23 4.89 -7.11
N GLU A 129 -17.36 5.51 -6.72
CA GLU A 129 -18.41 4.79 -5.98
C GLU A 129 -18.89 3.54 -6.72
N GLY A 130 -19.00 2.43 -6.00
CA GLY A 130 -19.45 1.14 -6.53
C GLY A 130 -18.42 0.39 -7.38
N LYS A 131 -17.15 0.79 -7.36
CA LYS A 131 -16.06 0.22 -8.16
C LYS A 131 -15.12 -0.67 -7.34
N ASN A 132 -14.40 -1.53 -8.06
CA ASN A 132 -13.32 -2.36 -7.56
C ASN A 132 -11.98 -1.78 -8.03
N ILE A 133 -11.17 -1.25 -7.10
CA ILE A 133 -9.96 -0.48 -7.40
C ILE A 133 -8.75 -1.15 -6.76
N VAL A 134 -7.74 -1.47 -7.54
CA VAL A 134 -6.43 -1.92 -7.03
C VAL A 134 -5.61 -0.70 -6.63
N ILE A 135 -5.00 -0.75 -5.45
CA ILE A 135 -4.11 0.28 -4.91
C ILE A 135 -2.72 -0.32 -4.69
N GLY A 136 -1.79 -0.05 -5.61
CA GLY A 136 -0.38 -0.39 -5.42
C GLY A 136 0.28 0.53 -4.39
N THR A 137 0.77 -0.03 -3.27
CA THR A 137 1.30 0.76 -2.16
C THR A 137 2.38 0.03 -1.37
N HIS A 138 2.62 0.45 -0.13
CA HIS A 138 3.73 0.05 0.72
C HIS A 138 3.22 -0.44 2.08
N GLY A 139 4.02 -1.28 2.74
CA GLY A 139 3.57 -1.96 3.95
C GLY A 139 3.24 -1.01 5.10
N ASN A 140 4.09 -0.01 5.36
CA ASN A 140 3.86 0.89 6.49
C ASN A 140 2.64 1.80 6.24
N LEU A 141 2.56 2.44 5.06
CA LEU A 141 1.42 3.31 4.74
C LEU A 141 0.10 2.55 4.73
N MET A 142 0.07 1.34 4.15
CA MET A 142 -1.13 0.51 4.12
C MET A 142 -1.65 0.24 5.54
N VAL A 143 -0.77 -0.14 6.45
CA VAL A 143 -1.17 -0.41 7.85
C VAL A 143 -1.59 0.87 8.56
N LEU A 144 -0.94 2.00 8.33
CA LEU A 144 -1.37 3.29 8.89
C LEU A 144 -2.77 3.68 8.42
N ILE A 145 -3.11 3.45 7.15
CA ILE A 145 -4.47 3.67 6.63
C ILE A 145 -5.46 2.73 7.33
N MET A 146 -5.15 1.44 7.43
CA MET A 146 -6.01 0.45 8.10
C MET A 146 -6.18 0.76 9.59
N ASN A 147 -5.12 1.19 10.28
CA ASN A 147 -5.12 1.60 11.69
C ASN A 147 -6.06 2.78 11.97
N TYR A 148 -6.23 3.70 11.03
CA TYR A 148 -7.17 4.82 11.17
C TYR A 148 -8.61 4.33 11.40
N PHE A 149 -9.00 3.26 10.74
CA PHE A 149 -10.34 2.68 10.86
C PHE A 149 -10.47 1.68 12.00
N ASP A 150 -9.39 0.93 12.31
CA ASP A 150 -9.40 -0.07 13.38
C ASP A 150 -7.97 -0.25 13.93
N GLN A 151 -7.78 0.10 15.20
CA GLN A 151 -6.48 0.12 15.88
C GLN A 151 -5.82 -1.26 16.04
N LYS A 152 -6.54 -2.36 15.76
CA LYS A 152 -5.92 -3.70 15.71
C LYS A 152 -4.86 -3.84 14.62
N TYR A 153 -4.92 -2.99 13.58
CA TYR A 153 -3.89 -2.88 12.54
C TYR A 153 -2.74 -2.01 13.04
N ASP A 154 -1.93 -2.54 13.92
CA ASP A 154 -0.88 -1.87 14.67
C ASP A 154 0.52 -2.23 14.16
N PHE A 155 1.55 -1.92 14.96
CA PHE A 155 2.94 -2.22 14.66
C PHE A 155 3.21 -3.73 14.57
N GLU A 156 2.59 -4.54 15.43
CA GLU A 156 2.71 -6.00 15.39
C GLU A 156 2.09 -6.56 14.11
N PHE A 157 0.93 -6.03 13.70
CA PHE A 157 0.33 -6.38 12.42
C PHE A 157 1.26 -6.05 11.25
N TRP A 158 1.87 -4.85 11.24
CA TRP A 158 2.83 -4.47 10.21
C TRP A 158 4.02 -5.42 10.10
N LYS A 159 4.60 -5.85 11.23
CA LYS A 159 5.73 -6.78 11.27
C LYS A 159 5.40 -8.15 10.67
N ASN A 160 4.14 -8.54 10.70
CA ASN A 160 3.65 -9.83 10.22
C ASN A 160 3.10 -9.82 8.79
N LEU A 161 3.15 -8.67 8.09
CA LEU A 161 2.76 -8.59 6.69
C LEU A 161 3.67 -9.42 5.79
N ASP A 162 3.08 -10.11 4.83
CA ASP A 162 3.83 -10.69 3.70
C ASP A 162 4.31 -9.60 2.71
N MET A 163 5.20 -9.97 1.80
CA MET A 163 5.70 -9.12 0.72
C MET A 163 5.78 -9.94 -0.57
N PRO A 164 4.78 -9.80 -1.48
CA PRO A 164 3.61 -8.92 -1.38
C PRO A 164 2.56 -9.38 -0.37
N ASP A 165 1.58 -8.52 -0.10
CA ASP A 165 0.37 -8.85 0.64
C ASP A 165 -0.82 -8.10 0.05
N ILE A 166 -2.04 -8.66 0.12
CA ILE A 166 -3.23 -8.06 -0.47
C ILE A 166 -4.38 -8.07 0.54
N TYR A 167 -4.93 -6.88 0.79
CA TYR A 167 -6.10 -6.69 1.64
C TYR A 167 -7.21 -5.99 0.86
N LYS A 168 -8.40 -6.58 0.84
CA LYS A 168 -9.62 -5.98 0.31
C LYS A 168 -10.31 -5.21 1.43
N LEU A 169 -10.45 -3.90 1.26
CA LEU A 169 -11.19 -3.00 2.12
C LEU A 169 -12.51 -2.63 1.43
N THR A 170 -13.63 -2.99 2.04
CA THR A 170 -14.97 -2.70 1.51
C THR A 170 -15.55 -1.49 2.21
N PHE A 171 -15.89 -0.46 1.43
CA PHE A 171 -16.47 0.80 1.90
C PHE A 171 -17.92 0.92 1.48
N GLU A 172 -18.74 1.46 2.36
CA GLU A 172 -20.04 2.01 2.04
C GLU A 172 -19.99 3.52 2.29
N TYR A 173 -20.02 4.31 1.21
CA TYR A 173 -19.64 5.71 1.23
C TYR A 173 -18.21 5.86 1.77
N LYS A 174 -18.03 6.52 2.94
CA LYS A 174 -16.72 6.71 3.59
C LYS A 174 -16.45 5.73 4.74
N ASP A 175 -17.45 4.93 5.09
CA ASP A 175 -17.37 4.00 6.23
C ASP A 175 -16.74 2.67 5.79
N LEU A 176 -15.65 2.29 6.42
CA LEU A 176 -15.07 0.97 6.25
C LEU A 176 -15.98 -0.07 6.91
N LYS A 177 -16.47 -1.03 6.13
CA LYS A 177 -17.38 -2.11 6.60
C LYS A 177 -16.64 -3.40 6.85
N GLU A 178 -15.66 -3.72 6.01
CA GLU A 178 -14.99 -5.02 6.06
C GLU A 178 -13.54 -4.92 5.57
N VAL A 179 -12.67 -5.75 6.16
CA VAL A 179 -11.29 -5.95 5.71
C VAL A 179 -11.03 -7.45 5.59
N ASN A 180 -10.67 -7.89 4.39
CA ASN A 180 -10.37 -9.29 4.09
C ASN A 180 -8.97 -9.42 3.49
N ARG A 181 -8.14 -10.31 4.06
CA ARG A 181 -6.89 -10.69 3.43
C ARG A 181 -7.16 -11.69 2.31
N ILE A 182 -6.76 -11.36 1.09
CA ILE A 182 -6.93 -12.24 -0.08
C ILE A 182 -5.61 -12.84 -0.57
N TRP A 183 -4.46 -12.35 -0.12
CA TRP A 183 -3.16 -12.93 -0.41
C TRP A 183 -3.04 -14.34 0.18
N LYS A 184 -2.57 -15.27 -0.65
CA LYS A 184 -2.24 -16.64 -0.23
C LYS A 184 -0.85 -16.96 -0.77
N ARG A 185 0.05 -17.35 0.12
CA ARG A 185 1.32 -17.97 -0.33
C ARG A 185 0.99 -19.28 -1.04
N ILE A 186 1.54 -19.44 -2.24
CA ILE A 186 1.51 -20.70 -2.98
C ILE A 186 2.77 -21.47 -2.65
#